data_2188ea8d4442a8903b9b75a6231e4867
#
_entry.id   2188ea8d4442a8903b9b75a6231e4867
#
_cell.length_a   1.000
_cell.length_b   1.000
_cell.length_c   1.000
_cell.angle_alpha   90.00
_cell.angle_beta   90.00
_cell.angle_gamma   90.00
#
_symmetry.space_group_name_H-M   'P 1'
#
loop_
_entity.id
_entity.type
_entity.pdbx_description
1 polymer ?
#
loop_
_entity_poly.entity_id
_entity_poly.type
_entity_poly.pdbx_seq_one_letter_code
_entity_poly.pdbx_strand_id
1 'polypeptide(L)'
;MISYLNTADDMIQPKLLYYNLHEDVVAFSTTRRGGFSTGAYGEFNINRYCGDDAEAIRKNRALLCQQLGISDDRLIMPHQVHLVQSVQIDEAFFALSEEDRQTRLEGIDAVMTNLSDVCIGVSTADCIPLLVYDPRQHVVAAIHAGWRGTVQRIAQQTIADMTTAYGSQPADLRVQIGPGISLDSFEVGDEVYDAFAAAGFDMKSISRREAKWHIDLPECNHLQLIAAGVPEAHISVADICTIKQSDTFFSARRLGIQSGRIFTGIIRK
;
A
#
# COMPACT_ATOMS: atom_id res chain seq x y z
N MET A 1 1.65 37.98 -30.10
CA MET A 1 1.95 38.33 -28.68
C MET A 1 0.83 37.75 -27.85
N ILE A 2 1.01 36.52 -27.36
CA ILE A 2 0.01 35.81 -26.55
C ILE A 2 0.39 36.06 -25.11
N SER A 3 -0.42 36.85 -24.41
CA SER A 3 -0.27 37.07 -22.97
C SER A 3 -0.76 35.84 -22.21
N TYR A 4 0.14 35.17 -21.57
CA TYR A 4 -0.22 34.19 -20.53
C TYR A 4 -0.73 34.97 -19.31
N LEU A 5 -2.03 34.94 -19.10
CA LEU A 5 -2.65 35.32 -17.84
C LEU A 5 -2.28 34.22 -16.82
N ASN A 6 -1.31 34.53 -15.98
CA ASN A 6 -1.08 33.81 -14.73
C ASN A 6 -2.26 34.13 -13.80
N THR A 7 -3.27 33.27 -13.81
CA THR A 7 -4.22 33.11 -12.71
C THR A 7 -4.01 31.69 -12.15
N ALA A 8 -2.99 31.55 -11.36
CA ALA A 8 -2.80 30.36 -10.55
C ALA A 8 -2.86 30.80 -9.09
N ASP A 9 -4.00 30.63 -8.47
CA ASP A 9 -3.99 30.04 -7.15
C ASP A 9 -3.29 28.68 -7.33
N ASP A 10 -2.02 28.59 -6.94
CA ASP A 10 -1.30 27.32 -6.80
C ASP A 10 -1.94 26.58 -5.61
N MET A 11 -3.14 26.02 -5.84
CA MET A 11 -3.78 25.18 -4.84
C MET A 11 -2.87 23.98 -4.61
N ILE A 12 -2.44 23.82 -3.37
CA ILE A 12 -1.68 22.64 -2.94
C ILE A 12 -2.53 21.42 -3.28
N GLN A 13 -2.00 20.54 -4.15
CA GLN A 13 -2.69 19.32 -4.58
C GLN A 13 -1.77 18.12 -4.44
N PRO A 14 -2.24 17.00 -3.85
CA PRO A 14 -1.46 15.78 -3.76
C PRO A 14 -1.14 15.22 -5.13
N LYS A 15 0.11 14.84 -5.35
CA LYS A 15 0.54 14.17 -6.57
C LYS A 15 0.41 12.67 -6.40
N LEU A 16 -0.46 12.06 -7.20
CA LEU A 16 -0.76 10.63 -7.15
C LEU A 16 -0.19 9.91 -8.37
N LEU A 17 0.31 8.71 -8.15
CA LEU A 17 0.62 7.74 -9.19
C LEU A 17 -0.61 6.83 -9.34
N TYR A 18 -1.31 6.93 -10.45
CA TYR A 18 -2.48 6.10 -10.75
C TYR A 18 -2.08 4.82 -11.49
N TYR A 19 -2.83 3.74 -11.22
CA TYR A 19 -2.67 2.45 -11.87
C TYR A 19 -3.87 2.12 -12.75
N ASN A 20 -3.62 1.56 -13.92
CA ASN A 20 -4.68 1.05 -14.81
C ASN A 20 -5.00 -0.40 -14.45
N LEU A 21 -5.60 -0.61 -13.28
CA LEU A 21 -5.94 -1.93 -12.77
C LEU A 21 -7.24 -2.48 -13.39
N HIS A 22 -8.30 -1.68 -13.35
CA HIS A 22 -9.60 -1.94 -13.97
C HIS A 22 -10.44 -0.65 -14.06
N GLU A 23 -11.40 -0.58 -14.99
CA GLU A 23 -12.27 0.59 -15.19
C GLU A 23 -13.20 0.91 -14.02
N ASP A 24 -13.59 -0.11 -13.23
CA ASP A 24 -14.48 0.02 -12.07
C ASP A 24 -13.79 0.52 -10.81
N VAL A 25 -12.48 0.67 -10.82
CA VAL A 25 -11.72 1.06 -9.63
C VAL A 25 -10.77 2.23 -9.91
N VAL A 26 -10.53 3.03 -8.88
CA VAL A 26 -9.41 3.97 -8.84
C VAL A 26 -8.35 3.38 -7.92
N ALA A 27 -7.23 2.99 -8.49
CA ALA A 27 -6.07 2.43 -7.78
C ALA A 27 -4.88 3.39 -7.90
N PHE A 28 -4.22 3.70 -6.80
CA PHE A 28 -3.16 4.70 -6.77
C PHE A 28 -2.16 4.53 -5.63
N SER A 29 -1.00 5.17 -5.75
CA SER A 29 -0.10 5.47 -4.63
C SER A 29 0.08 6.98 -4.53
N THR A 30 0.13 7.52 -3.30
CA THR A 30 0.53 8.91 -3.09
C THR A 30 2.02 9.05 -3.32
N THR A 31 2.44 10.23 -3.78
CA THR A 31 3.83 10.65 -3.64
C THR A 31 4.01 11.45 -2.35
N ARG A 32 5.24 11.85 -2.04
CA ARG A 32 5.51 12.74 -0.92
C ARG A 32 5.27 14.22 -1.25
N ARG A 33 4.67 14.54 -2.40
CA ARG A 33 4.55 15.91 -2.94
C ARG A 33 3.12 16.44 -2.88
N GLY A 34 3.01 17.75 -2.62
CA GLY A 34 1.73 18.46 -2.71
C GLY A 34 0.89 18.40 -1.44
N GLY A 35 1.51 18.61 -0.29
CA GLY A 35 0.85 18.62 1.01
C GLY A 35 1.41 19.65 1.99
N PHE A 36 1.04 19.50 3.25
CA PHE A 36 1.31 20.46 4.34
C PHE A 36 2.36 19.98 5.35
N SER A 37 2.77 18.72 5.30
CA SER A 37 3.80 18.20 6.19
C SER A 37 5.17 18.76 5.83
N THR A 38 6.11 18.79 6.78
CA THR A 38 7.43 19.38 6.62
C THR A 38 8.55 18.42 6.97
N GLY A 39 9.79 18.76 6.63
CA GLY A 39 10.98 17.98 6.99
C GLY A 39 10.93 16.56 6.44
N ALA A 40 11.21 15.56 7.27
CA ALA A 40 11.19 14.15 6.89
C ALA A 40 9.78 13.63 6.56
N TYR A 41 8.72 14.32 6.97
CA TYR A 41 7.32 14.01 6.67
C TYR A 41 6.80 14.74 5.42
N GLY A 42 7.56 15.69 4.90
CA GLY A 42 7.12 16.58 3.83
C GLY A 42 7.18 15.95 2.45
N GLU A 43 6.16 16.30 1.68
CA GLU A 43 5.08 17.27 1.92
C GLU A 43 3.75 16.59 2.25
N PHE A 44 3.46 15.46 1.60
CA PHE A 44 2.16 14.80 1.65
C PHE A 44 2.21 13.47 2.42
N ASN A 45 1.93 13.52 3.70
CA ASN A 45 1.79 12.36 4.56
C ASN A 45 0.41 12.35 5.22
N ILE A 46 -0.31 11.22 5.15
CA ILE A 46 -1.63 11.05 5.79
C ILE A 46 -1.62 10.04 6.92
N ASN A 47 -0.45 9.45 7.21
CA ASN A 47 -0.31 8.43 8.25
C ASN A 47 -0.23 9.08 9.64
N ARG A 48 -1.20 8.77 10.51
CA ARG A 48 -1.29 9.30 11.88
C ARG A 48 -0.40 8.56 12.90
N TYR A 49 0.24 7.46 12.49
CA TYR A 49 1.00 6.58 13.39
C TYR A 49 2.52 6.77 13.28
N CYS A 50 3.01 7.68 12.44
CA CYS A 50 4.45 7.85 12.19
C CYS A 50 5.09 9.05 12.91
N GLY A 51 4.29 9.84 13.67
CA GLY A 51 4.79 10.94 14.50
C GLY A 51 4.84 12.31 13.83
N ASP A 52 4.12 12.51 12.73
CA ASP A 52 3.97 13.81 12.05
C ASP A 52 2.99 14.73 12.79
N ASP A 53 2.96 16.00 12.41
CA ASP A 53 2.04 17.00 12.93
C ASP A 53 0.57 16.65 12.61
N ALA A 54 -0.27 16.59 13.64
CA ALA A 54 -1.66 16.14 13.51
C ALA A 54 -2.50 17.07 12.61
N GLU A 55 -2.23 18.39 12.61
CA GLU A 55 -2.96 19.33 11.76
C GLU A 55 -2.52 19.22 10.29
N ALA A 56 -1.24 18.99 10.03
CA ALA A 56 -0.75 18.72 8.68
C ALA A 56 -1.38 17.43 8.12
N ILE A 57 -1.42 16.35 8.92
CA ILE A 57 -2.09 15.10 8.55
C ILE A 57 -3.56 15.32 8.23
N ARG A 58 -4.30 16.05 9.09
CA ARG A 58 -5.71 16.37 8.88
C ARG A 58 -5.93 17.10 7.55
N LYS A 59 -5.11 18.10 7.24
CA LYS A 59 -5.17 18.85 5.99
C LYS A 59 -4.84 17.95 4.78
N ASN A 60 -3.80 17.14 4.87
CA ASN A 60 -3.42 16.20 3.80
C ASN A 60 -4.53 15.18 3.52
N ARG A 61 -5.15 14.62 4.57
CA ARG A 61 -6.29 13.72 4.42
C ARG A 61 -7.47 14.40 3.74
N ALA A 62 -7.79 15.64 4.13
CA ALA A 62 -8.86 16.42 3.50
C ALA A 62 -8.61 16.66 2.00
N LEU A 63 -7.35 16.98 1.60
CA LEU A 63 -6.98 17.10 0.19
C LEU A 63 -7.17 15.79 -0.59
N LEU A 64 -6.76 14.65 0.00
CA LEU A 64 -6.93 13.36 -0.65
C LEU A 64 -8.42 13.02 -0.81
N CYS A 65 -9.21 13.20 0.25
CA CYS A 65 -10.65 12.96 0.22
C CYS A 65 -11.35 13.84 -0.84
N GLN A 66 -10.99 15.11 -0.92
CA GLN A 66 -11.50 16.02 -1.94
C GLN A 66 -11.17 15.53 -3.36
N GLN A 67 -9.92 15.09 -3.60
CA GLN A 67 -9.49 14.58 -4.92
C GLN A 67 -10.19 13.27 -5.30
N LEU A 68 -10.49 12.43 -4.31
CA LEU A 68 -11.20 11.15 -4.51
C LEU A 68 -12.73 11.31 -4.53
N GLY A 69 -13.28 12.45 -4.09
CA GLY A 69 -14.71 12.71 -3.99
C GLY A 69 -15.40 11.94 -2.87
N ILE A 70 -14.69 11.65 -1.77
CA ILE A 70 -15.19 10.91 -0.61
C ILE A 70 -15.08 11.74 0.68
N SER A 71 -15.80 11.35 1.73
CA SER A 71 -15.64 11.89 3.08
C SER A 71 -14.49 11.20 3.85
N ASP A 72 -13.96 11.85 4.89
CA ASP A 72 -12.80 11.34 5.65
C ASP A 72 -13.08 10.00 6.34
N ASP A 73 -14.31 9.76 6.75
CA ASP A 73 -14.75 8.50 7.36
C ASP A 73 -14.79 7.33 6.37
N ARG A 74 -14.77 7.61 5.04
CA ARG A 74 -14.65 6.63 3.97
C ARG A 74 -13.20 6.36 3.52
N LEU A 75 -12.22 7.03 4.12
CA LEU A 75 -10.79 6.81 3.89
C LEU A 75 -10.20 5.93 5.00
N ILE A 76 -10.11 4.63 4.74
CA ILE A 76 -9.73 3.61 5.71
C ILE A 76 -8.25 3.26 5.57
N MET A 77 -7.53 3.38 6.68
CA MET A 77 -6.11 3.01 6.79
C MET A 77 -5.87 2.36 8.15
N PRO A 78 -5.40 1.11 8.21
CA PRO A 78 -5.16 0.39 9.46
C PRO A 78 -3.87 0.86 10.15
N HIS A 79 -3.73 0.52 11.44
CA HIS A 79 -2.46 0.57 12.16
C HIS A 79 -1.69 -0.73 11.94
N GLN A 80 -0.77 -0.70 11.00
CA GLN A 80 0.02 -1.86 10.54
C GLN A 80 1.15 -2.17 11.50
N VAL A 81 1.37 -3.47 11.76
CA VAL A 81 2.39 -3.97 12.69
C VAL A 81 3.33 -4.99 12.07
N HIS A 82 3.31 -5.12 10.74
CA HIS A 82 4.13 -6.04 9.93
C HIS A 82 3.84 -7.52 10.19
N LEU A 83 2.58 -7.84 10.48
CA LEU A 83 2.07 -9.20 10.62
C LEU A 83 1.23 -9.61 9.40
N VAL A 84 0.20 -10.45 9.61
CA VAL A 84 -0.59 -11.04 8.53
C VAL A 84 -2.09 -10.93 8.74
N GLN A 85 -2.52 -10.14 9.74
CA GLN A 85 -3.93 -9.99 10.03
C GLN A 85 -4.63 -9.17 8.97
N SER A 86 -5.79 -9.65 8.52
CA SER A 86 -6.68 -8.96 7.60
C SER A 86 -8.00 -8.59 8.27
N VAL A 87 -8.67 -7.56 7.75
CA VAL A 87 -10.01 -7.16 8.21
C VAL A 87 -10.92 -6.83 7.03
N GLN A 88 -12.17 -7.25 7.15
CA GLN A 88 -13.26 -6.88 6.26
C GLN A 88 -13.90 -5.57 6.74
N ILE A 89 -14.04 -4.61 5.82
CA ILE A 89 -14.76 -3.35 6.03
C ILE A 89 -16.12 -3.48 5.36
N ASP A 90 -17.16 -3.58 6.14
CA ASP A 90 -18.54 -3.76 5.75
C ASP A 90 -19.43 -2.65 6.32
N GLU A 91 -20.75 -2.69 6.08
CA GLU A 91 -21.70 -1.70 6.64
C GLU A 91 -21.72 -1.73 8.17
N ALA A 92 -21.48 -2.89 8.80
CA ALA A 92 -21.42 -3.00 10.25
C ALA A 92 -20.21 -2.24 10.83
N PHE A 93 -19.10 -2.18 10.11
CA PHE A 93 -17.95 -1.36 10.49
C PHE A 93 -18.33 0.13 10.62
N PHE A 94 -19.13 0.65 9.69
CA PHE A 94 -19.55 2.06 9.71
C PHE A 94 -20.59 2.37 10.81
N ALA A 95 -21.27 1.36 11.33
CA ALA A 95 -22.17 1.50 12.47
C ALA A 95 -21.44 1.56 13.82
N LEU A 96 -20.15 1.21 13.88
CA LEU A 96 -19.33 1.28 15.09
C LEU A 96 -19.01 2.73 15.48
N SER A 97 -18.73 2.95 16.77
CA SER A 97 -18.12 4.20 17.26
C SER A 97 -16.73 4.42 16.65
N GLU A 98 -16.22 5.65 16.68
CA GLU A 98 -14.86 5.93 16.18
C GLU A 98 -13.79 5.13 16.96
N GLU A 99 -13.94 4.99 18.28
CA GLU A 99 -13.05 4.21 19.14
C GLU A 99 -13.06 2.72 18.75
N ASP A 100 -14.25 2.15 18.51
CA ASP A 100 -14.38 0.74 18.09
C ASP A 100 -13.81 0.52 16.69
N ARG A 101 -13.99 1.47 15.76
CA ARG A 101 -13.34 1.40 14.42
C ARG A 101 -11.82 1.43 14.53
N GLN A 102 -11.25 2.28 15.39
CA GLN A 102 -9.82 2.33 15.63
C GLN A 102 -9.31 1.01 16.22
N THR A 103 -10.02 0.46 17.19
CA THR A 103 -9.72 -0.87 17.77
C THR A 103 -9.77 -1.97 16.71
N ARG A 104 -10.75 -1.94 15.81
CA ARG A 104 -10.89 -2.93 14.73
C ARG A 104 -9.77 -2.84 13.70
N LEU A 105 -9.14 -1.68 13.54
CA LEU A 105 -8.03 -1.43 12.61
C LEU A 105 -6.65 -1.59 13.25
N GLU A 106 -6.59 -1.88 14.56
CA GLU A 106 -5.32 -2.07 15.28
C GLU A 106 -4.69 -3.42 14.94
N GLY A 107 -3.40 -3.41 14.57
CA GLY A 107 -2.65 -4.63 14.28
C GLY A 107 -3.01 -5.30 12.95
N ILE A 108 -3.61 -4.55 12.02
CA ILE A 108 -4.10 -5.04 10.74
C ILE A 108 -3.12 -4.65 9.63
N ASP A 109 -2.70 -5.62 8.82
CA ASP A 109 -1.79 -5.43 7.69
C ASP A 109 -2.47 -5.63 6.32
N ALA A 110 -3.74 -6.07 6.28
CA ALA A 110 -4.53 -6.11 5.08
C ALA A 110 -5.99 -5.71 5.34
N VAL A 111 -6.58 -4.97 4.41
CA VAL A 111 -7.99 -4.55 4.48
C VAL A 111 -8.70 -4.91 3.19
N MET A 112 -9.97 -5.33 3.27
CA MET A 112 -10.78 -5.68 2.11
C MET A 112 -12.22 -5.19 2.24
N THR A 113 -12.87 -4.88 1.13
CA THR A 113 -14.27 -4.45 1.09
C THR A 113 -14.92 -4.71 -0.26
N ASN A 114 -16.23 -4.91 -0.25
CA ASN A 114 -17.09 -4.89 -1.44
C ASN A 114 -17.95 -3.62 -1.54
N LEU A 115 -17.78 -2.67 -0.64
CA LEU A 115 -18.52 -1.42 -0.66
C LEU A 115 -17.98 -0.46 -1.72
N SER A 116 -18.87 0.28 -2.40
CA SER A 116 -18.49 1.41 -3.26
C SER A 116 -18.21 2.66 -2.42
N ASP A 117 -17.47 3.59 -3.00
CA ASP A 117 -17.12 4.88 -2.40
C ASP A 117 -16.39 4.78 -1.04
N VAL A 118 -15.77 3.63 -0.76
CA VAL A 118 -14.88 3.39 0.36
C VAL A 118 -13.48 3.20 -0.17
N CYS A 119 -12.58 4.14 0.14
CA CYS A 119 -11.17 4.02 -0.17
C CYS A 119 -10.48 3.26 0.95
N ILE A 120 -10.01 2.07 0.65
CA ILE A 120 -9.15 1.31 1.55
C ILE A 120 -7.70 1.40 1.08
N GLY A 121 -6.76 1.39 2.01
CA GLY A 121 -5.35 1.41 1.64
C GLY A 121 -4.40 1.12 2.78
N VAL A 122 -3.15 0.94 2.43
CA VAL A 122 -2.04 0.68 3.33
C VAL A 122 -0.95 1.74 3.19
N SER A 123 -0.15 1.87 4.22
CA SER A 123 0.85 2.92 4.35
C SER A 123 2.24 2.28 4.37
N THR A 124 3.12 2.72 3.48
CA THR A 124 4.45 2.14 3.31
C THR A 124 5.55 3.19 3.24
N ALA A 125 6.77 2.79 3.58
CA ALA A 125 8.01 3.43 3.21
C ALA A 125 9.05 2.31 3.14
N ASP A 126 9.25 1.78 1.94
CA ASP A 126 10.06 0.62 1.54
C ASP A 126 9.33 -0.74 1.50
N CYS A 127 8.39 -1.03 2.44
CA CYS A 127 7.56 -2.22 2.34
C CYS A 127 6.72 -2.23 1.06
N ILE A 128 6.32 -3.42 0.59
CA ILE A 128 5.60 -3.59 -0.67
C ILE A 128 4.09 -3.48 -0.44
N PRO A 129 3.40 -2.49 -1.03
CA PRO A 129 1.94 -2.46 -1.03
C PRO A 129 1.40 -3.27 -2.20
N LEU A 130 0.33 -4.04 -1.97
CA LEU A 130 -0.38 -4.75 -3.01
C LEU A 130 -1.83 -4.27 -3.03
N LEU A 131 -2.36 -3.99 -4.22
CA LEU A 131 -3.78 -3.71 -4.45
C LEU A 131 -4.38 -4.85 -5.25
N VAL A 132 -5.48 -5.40 -4.78
CA VAL A 132 -6.18 -6.51 -5.41
C VAL A 132 -7.60 -6.07 -5.77
N TYR A 133 -8.08 -6.46 -6.95
CA TYR A 133 -9.46 -6.29 -7.37
C TYR A 133 -10.01 -7.60 -7.93
N ASP A 134 -11.20 -7.96 -7.47
CA ASP A 134 -12.03 -9.02 -8.03
C ASP A 134 -13.17 -8.41 -8.86
N PRO A 135 -13.10 -8.46 -10.20
CA PRO A 135 -14.16 -7.90 -11.05
C PRO A 135 -15.45 -8.72 -11.07
N ARG A 136 -15.45 -9.97 -10.56
CA ARG A 136 -16.62 -10.83 -10.47
C ARG A 136 -17.42 -10.60 -9.20
N GLN A 137 -16.74 -10.48 -8.08
CA GLN A 137 -17.35 -10.25 -6.76
C GLN A 137 -17.42 -8.78 -6.39
N HIS A 138 -16.80 -7.89 -7.20
CA HIS A 138 -16.68 -6.45 -6.94
C HIS A 138 -16.02 -6.15 -5.58
N VAL A 139 -14.94 -6.89 -5.26
CA VAL A 139 -14.19 -6.77 -4.02
C VAL A 139 -12.83 -6.15 -4.28
N VAL A 140 -12.41 -5.24 -3.42
CA VAL A 140 -11.07 -4.68 -3.40
C VAL A 140 -10.34 -5.08 -2.13
N ALA A 141 -9.00 -5.22 -2.21
CA ALA A 141 -8.14 -5.37 -1.03
C ALA A 141 -6.87 -4.54 -1.18
N ALA A 142 -6.33 -4.10 -0.04
CA ALA A 142 -5.04 -3.44 0.07
C ALA A 142 -4.20 -4.17 1.13
N ILE A 143 -2.97 -4.53 0.79
CA ILE A 143 -2.10 -5.41 1.59
C ILE A 143 -0.76 -4.72 1.83
N HIS A 144 -0.31 -4.70 3.07
CA HIS A 144 1.02 -4.26 3.47
C HIS A 144 1.96 -5.47 3.61
N ALA A 145 2.81 -5.67 2.61
CA ALA A 145 3.78 -6.75 2.61
C ALA A 145 5.19 -6.23 2.98
N GLY A 146 5.43 -5.99 4.27
CA GLY A 146 6.77 -5.88 4.81
C GLY A 146 7.48 -7.25 4.79
N TRP A 147 8.80 -7.31 5.01
CA TRP A 147 9.54 -8.57 4.91
C TRP A 147 9.00 -9.67 5.85
N ARG A 148 8.56 -9.31 7.07
CA ARG A 148 7.97 -10.27 8.03
C ARG A 148 6.63 -10.82 7.54
N GLY A 149 5.75 -9.93 7.04
CA GLY A 149 4.48 -10.34 6.43
C GLY A 149 4.70 -11.17 5.17
N THR A 150 5.69 -10.81 4.35
CA THR A 150 6.07 -11.57 3.15
C THR A 150 6.54 -12.99 3.51
N VAL A 151 7.43 -13.13 4.50
CA VAL A 151 7.87 -14.45 5.02
C VAL A 151 6.68 -15.29 5.48
N GLN A 152 5.71 -14.66 6.16
CA GLN A 152 4.50 -15.29 6.67
C GLN A 152 3.38 -15.45 5.63
N ARG A 153 3.62 -15.11 4.36
CA ARG A 153 2.68 -15.32 3.24
C ARG A 153 1.42 -14.45 3.30
N ILE A 154 1.54 -13.19 3.72
CA ILE A 154 0.38 -12.28 3.84
C ILE A 154 -0.43 -12.15 2.55
N ALA A 155 0.23 -12.11 1.38
CA ALA A 155 -0.48 -12.02 0.09
C ALA A 155 -1.37 -13.25 -0.14
N GLN A 156 -0.85 -14.47 0.09
CA GLN A 156 -1.62 -15.70 -0.06
C GLN A 156 -2.75 -15.80 0.96
N GLN A 157 -2.49 -15.41 2.22
CA GLN A 157 -3.52 -15.42 3.27
C GLN A 157 -4.66 -14.46 2.93
N THR A 158 -4.35 -13.24 2.50
CA THR A 158 -5.40 -12.26 2.13
C THR A 158 -6.23 -12.76 0.94
N ILE A 159 -5.63 -13.41 -0.07
CA ILE A 159 -6.40 -14.02 -1.18
C ILE A 159 -7.31 -15.14 -0.65
N ALA A 160 -6.84 -15.98 0.27
CA ALA A 160 -7.67 -17.02 0.90
C ALA A 160 -8.82 -16.40 1.72
N ASP A 161 -8.55 -15.30 2.43
CA ASP A 161 -9.58 -14.55 3.16
C ASP A 161 -10.63 -13.94 2.21
N MET A 162 -10.20 -13.38 1.06
CA MET A 162 -11.13 -12.91 0.01
C MET A 162 -11.99 -14.05 -0.54
N THR A 163 -11.40 -15.23 -0.75
CA THR A 163 -12.15 -16.42 -1.18
C THR A 163 -13.18 -16.82 -0.13
N THR A 164 -12.79 -16.84 1.14
CA THR A 164 -13.68 -17.23 2.24
C THR A 164 -14.81 -16.22 2.47
N ALA A 165 -14.48 -14.92 2.46
CA ALA A 165 -15.43 -13.87 2.81
C ALA A 165 -16.39 -13.51 1.66
N TYR A 166 -15.92 -13.59 0.41
CA TYR A 166 -16.64 -13.07 -0.76
C TYR A 166 -16.81 -14.08 -1.90
N GLY A 167 -16.22 -15.27 -1.79
CA GLY A 167 -16.25 -16.27 -2.87
C GLY A 167 -15.32 -15.94 -4.04
N SER A 168 -14.38 -15.02 -3.84
CA SER A 168 -13.39 -14.63 -4.86
C SER A 168 -12.60 -15.82 -5.36
N GLN A 169 -12.41 -15.89 -6.67
CA GLN A 169 -11.56 -16.91 -7.28
C GLN A 169 -10.21 -16.30 -7.66
N PRO A 170 -9.08 -16.87 -7.24
CA PRO A 170 -7.76 -16.32 -7.57
C PRO A 170 -7.53 -16.07 -9.06
N ALA A 171 -8.10 -16.91 -9.93
CA ALA A 171 -7.99 -16.79 -11.38
C ALA A 171 -8.66 -15.53 -11.95
N ASP A 172 -9.63 -14.95 -11.26
CA ASP A 172 -10.34 -13.74 -11.69
C ASP A 172 -9.65 -12.45 -11.19
N LEU A 173 -8.79 -12.55 -10.19
CA LEU A 173 -8.17 -11.40 -9.53
C LEU A 173 -7.23 -10.62 -10.47
N ARG A 174 -7.19 -9.31 -10.24
CA ARG A 174 -6.21 -8.39 -10.82
C ARG A 174 -5.43 -7.75 -9.70
N VAL A 175 -4.10 -7.70 -9.85
CA VAL A 175 -3.21 -7.23 -8.78
C VAL A 175 -2.24 -6.20 -9.30
N GLN A 176 -2.04 -5.15 -8.49
CA GLN A 176 -0.97 -4.16 -8.67
C GLN A 176 0.00 -4.25 -7.49
N ILE A 177 1.26 -4.53 -7.78
CA ILE A 177 2.37 -4.37 -6.85
C ILE A 177 2.85 -2.91 -6.96
N GLY A 178 2.76 -2.15 -5.86
CA GLY A 178 3.10 -0.74 -5.84
C GLY A 178 4.58 -0.47 -5.52
N PRO A 179 4.96 0.83 -5.32
CA PRO A 179 6.32 1.23 -5.02
C PRO A 179 6.84 0.66 -3.70
N GLY A 180 8.06 0.14 -3.71
CA GLY A 180 8.71 -0.39 -2.53
C GLY A 180 10.23 -0.46 -2.70
N ILE A 181 10.92 -1.12 -1.79
CA ILE A 181 12.37 -1.28 -1.87
C ILE A 181 12.72 -2.38 -2.88
N SER A 182 13.61 -2.08 -3.83
CA SER A 182 14.07 -3.05 -4.84
C SER A 182 15.16 -3.99 -4.31
N LEU A 183 15.41 -5.09 -5.03
CA LEU A 183 16.51 -6.02 -4.78
C LEU A 183 17.84 -5.30 -4.54
N ASP A 184 18.22 -4.35 -5.40
CA ASP A 184 19.48 -3.63 -5.29
C ASP A 184 19.64 -2.83 -3.99
N SER A 185 18.51 -2.42 -3.41
CA SER A 185 18.50 -1.52 -2.27
C SER A 185 18.18 -2.22 -0.94
N PHE A 186 17.59 -3.43 -0.99
CA PHE A 186 17.18 -4.15 0.22
C PHE A 186 18.30 -5.07 0.72
N GLU A 187 19.38 -4.46 1.21
CA GLU A 187 20.44 -5.15 1.93
C GLU A 187 19.95 -5.61 3.31
N VAL A 188 20.22 -6.87 3.68
CA VAL A 188 19.76 -7.52 4.91
C VAL A 188 20.87 -8.35 5.57
N GLY A 189 20.69 -8.66 6.85
CA GLY A 189 21.53 -9.59 7.58
C GLY A 189 21.19 -11.06 7.27
N ASP A 190 22.05 -11.97 7.75
CA ASP A 190 21.86 -13.41 7.56
C ASP A 190 20.55 -13.89 8.21
N GLU A 191 20.10 -13.28 9.32
CA GLU A 191 18.85 -13.61 10.02
C GLU A 191 17.60 -13.41 9.15
N VAL A 192 17.60 -12.40 8.27
CA VAL A 192 16.48 -12.17 7.34
C VAL A 192 16.54 -13.19 6.20
N TYR A 193 17.73 -13.42 5.65
CA TYR A 193 17.93 -14.44 4.61
C TYR A 193 17.47 -15.83 5.10
N ASP A 194 17.90 -16.22 6.30
CA ASP A 194 17.56 -17.51 6.90
C ASP A 194 16.04 -17.64 7.14
N ALA A 195 15.37 -16.54 7.51
CA ALA A 195 13.92 -16.54 7.67
C ALA A 195 13.19 -16.84 6.35
N PHE A 196 13.61 -16.26 5.22
CA PHE A 196 13.06 -16.58 3.90
C PHE A 196 13.36 -18.01 3.47
N ALA A 197 14.60 -18.48 3.69
CA ALA A 197 15.00 -19.86 3.37
C ALA A 197 14.19 -20.86 4.19
N ALA A 198 14.05 -20.66 5.49
CA ALA A 198 13.25 -21.50 6.38
C ALA A 198 11.76 -21.51 6.02
N ALA A 199 11.24 -20.41 5.47
CA ALA A 199 9.87 -20.33 4.97
C ALA A 199 9.68 -20.97 3.57
N GLY A 200 10.74 -21.59 3.02
CA GLY A 200 10.68 -22.35 1.77
C GLY A 200 10.64 -21.51 0.49
N PHE A 201 11.17 -20.28 0.54
CA PHE A 201 11.39 -19.52 -0.70
C PHE A 201 12.57 -20.10 -1.50
N ASP A 202 12.48 -20.06 -2.82
CA ASP A 202 13.64 -20.32 -3.67
C ASP A 202 14.61 -19.15 -3.61
N MET A 203 15.57 -19.24 -2.71
CA MET A 203 16.55 -18.17 -2.48
C MET A 203 17.39 -17.83 -3.69
N LYS A 204 17.51 -18.73 -4.66
CA LYS A 204 18.27 -18.45 -5.91
C LYS A 204 17.52 -17.46 -6.81
N SER A 205 16.19 -17.49 -6.79
CA SER A 205 15.37 -16.61 -7.62
C SER A 205 15.15 -15.22 -6.99
N ILE A 206 15.15 -15.13 -5.65
CA ILE A 206 14.76 -13.92 -4.91
C ILE A 206 15.92 -13.22 -4.19
N SER A 207 17.13 -13.74 -4.24
CA SER A 207 18.24 -13.15 -3.48
C SER A 207 19.54 -13.09 -4.26
N ARG A 208 20.39 -12.15 -3.84
CA ARG A 208 21.75 -11.98 -4.35
C ARG A 208 22.70 -11.71 -3.18
N ARG A 209 23.88 -12.32 -3.20
CA ARG A 209 24.95 -12.03 -2.24
C ARG A 209 25.94 -11.04 -2.82
N GLU A 210 26.15 -9.95 -2.13
CA GLU A 210 27.25 -9.01 -2.33
C GLU A 210 28.13 -8.98 -1.06
N ALA A 211 28.38 -7.82 -0.46
CA ALA A 211 28.97 -7.74 0.88
C ALA A 211 28.01 -8.34 1.93
N LYS A 212 26.71 -8.12 1.74
CA LYS A 212 25.61 -8.74 2.48
C LYS A 212 24.60 -9.35 1.52
N TRP A 213 23.54 -9.92 2.09
CA TRP A 213 22.42 -10.41 1.29
C TRP A 213 21.53 -9.27 0.81
N HIS A 214 20.99 -9.42 -0.37
CA HIS A 214 19.91 -8.61 -0.92
C HIS A 214 18.72 -9.52 -1.23
N ILE A 215 17.51 -9.07 -0.94
CA ILE A 215 16.27 -9.83 -1.19
C ILE A 215 15.33 -9.02 -2.06
N ASP A 216 14.73 -9.66 -3.05
CA ASP A 216 13.71 -9.10 -3.92
C ASP A 216 12.32 -9.25 -3.32
N LEU A 217 11.90 -8.27 -2.51
CA LEU A 217 10.55 -8.28 -1.90
C LEU A 217 9.43 -8.18 -2.92
N PRO A 218 9.51 -7.34 -3.98
CA PRO A 218 8.54 -7.35 -5.06
C PRO A 218 8.37 -8.74 -5.67
N GLU A 219 9.46 -9.41 -6.02
CA GLU A 219 9.42 -10.74 -6.63
C GLU A 219 8.91 -11.81 -5.65
N CYS A 220 9.27 -11.72 -4.35
CA CYS A 220 8.70 -12.62 -3.34
C CYS A 220 7.17 -12.56 -3.31
N ASN A 221 6.59 -11.37 -3.40
CA ASN A 221 5.15 -11.18 -3.40
C ASN A 221 4.53 -11.57 -4.74
N HIS A 222 5.18 -11.29 -5.86
CA HIS A 222 4.78 -11.74 -7.20
C HIS A 222 4.64 -13.28 -7.25
N LEU A 223 5.66 -14.00 -6.80
CA LEU A 223 5.64 -15.47 -6.75
C LEU A 223 4.56 -16.01 -5.80
N GLN A 224 4.29 -15.34 -4.68
CA GLN A 224 3.19 -15.72 -3.79
C GLN A 224 1.82 -15.58 -4.45
N LEU A 225 1.60 -14.52 -5.23
CA LEU A 225 0.35 -14.30 -5.97
C LEU A 225 0.14 -15.40 -7.02
N ILE A 226 1.17 -15.76 -7.77
CA ILE A 226 1.14 -16.87 -8.73
C ILE A 226 0.84 -18.19 -8.00
N ALA A 227 1.53 -18.46 -6.89
CA ALA A 227 1.30 -19.66 -6.09
C ALA A 227 -0.10 -19.72 -5.45
N ALA A 228 -0.75 -18.58 -5.24
CA ALA A 228 -2.15 -18.48 -4.82
C ALA A 228 -3.15 -18.74 -5.96
N GLY A 229 -2.68 -18.84 -7.21
CA GLY A 229 -3.50 -19.09 -8.40
C GLY A 229 -3.90 -17.84 -9.18
N VAL A 230 -3.31 -16.68 -8.89
CA VAL A 230 -3.50 -15.47 -9.72
C VAL A 230 -2.70 -15.64 -11.02
N PRO A 231 -3.34 -15.47 -12.20
CA PRO A 231 -2.62 -15.53 -13.46
C PRO A 231 -1.53 -14.45 -13.55
N GLU A 232 -0.34 -14.80 -14.01
CA GLU A 232 0.78 -13.86 -14.16
C GLU A 232 0.40 -12.63 -15.00
N ALA A 233 -0.37 -12.83 -16.07
CA ALA A 233 -0.87 -11.74 -16.93
C ALA A 233 -1.83 -10.77 -16.21
N HIS A 234 -2.31 -11.11 -15.02
CA HIS A 234 -3.17 -10.27 -14.19
C HIS A 234 -2.40 -9.51 -13.09
N ILE A 235 -1.08 -9.69 -13.01
CA ILE A 235 -0.23 -9.04 -12.02
C ILE A 235 0.60 -7.96 -12.72
N SER A 236 0.44 -6.72 -12.26
CA SER A 236 1.22 -5.57 -12.71
C SER A 236 2.17 -5.12 -11.61
N VAL A 237 3.38 -4.72 -11.98
CA VAL A 237 4.41 -4.23 -11.05
C VAL A 237 4.75 -2.79 -11.42
N ALA A 238 4.80 -1.89 -10.44
CA ALA A 238 5.15 -0.50 -10.65
C ALA A 238 6.63 -0.31 -11.02
N ASP A 239 7.49 -1.24 -10.61
CA ASP A 239 8.96 -1.21 -10.80
C ASP A 239 9.60 0.11 -10.32
N ILE A 240 9.14 0.59 -9.16
CA ILE A 240 9.62 1.83 -8.53
C ILE A 240 10.31 1.51 -7.22
N CYS A 241 11.61 1.84 -7.14
CA CYS A 241 12.38 1.74 -5.90
C CYS A 241 12.25 3.04 -5.08
N THR A 242 11.68 2.95 -3.88
CA THR A 242 11.46 4.08 -2.99
C THR A 242 12.76 4.75 -2.53
N ILE A 243 13.84 3.98 -2.35
CA ILE A 243 15.18 4.53 -2.03
C ILE A 243 15.76 5.32 -3.20
N LYS A 244 15.71 4.75 -4.41
CA LYS A 244 16.27 5.38 -5.62
C LYS A 244 15.47 6.63 -6.02
N GLN A 245 14.17 6.65 -5.71
CA GLN A 245 13.26 7.76 -6.00
C GLN A 245 12.76 8.47 -4.74
N SER A 246 13.63 8.64 -3.74
CA SER A 246 13.30 9.25 -2.44
C SER A 246 12.91 10.74 -2.52
N ASP A 247 13.14 11.40 -3.64
CA ASP A 247 12.62 12.75 -3.92
C ASP A 247 11.12 12.74 -4.25
N THR A 248 10.59 11.61 -4.70
CA THR A 248 9.18 11.43 -5.07
C THR A 248 8.41 10.60 -4.05
N PHE A 249 9.05 9.60 -3.45
CA PHE A 249 8.43 8.65 -2.53
C PHE A 249 9.11 8.65 -1.17
N PHE A 250 8.38 8.37 -0.11
CA PHE A 250 8.99 8.16 1.20
C PHE A 250 9.74 6.84 1.26
N SER A 251 10.90 6.87 1.94
CA SER A 251 11.70 5.68 2.25
C SER A 251 12.20 5.77 3.68
N ALA A 252 11.82 4.83 4.53
CA ALA A 252 12.27 4.76 5.91
C ALA A 252 13.78 4.43 6.00
N ARG A 253 14.30 3.65 5.07
CA ARG A 253 15.72 3.32 4.95
C ARG A 253 16.57 4.57 4.63
N ARG A 254 16.02 5.51 3.83
CA ARG A 254 16.70 6.73 3.43
C ARG A 254 16.50 7.89 4.41
N LEU A 255 15.28 8.06 4.93
CA LEU A 255 14.85 9.22 5.71
C LEU A 255 14.80 8.95 7.22
N GLY A 256 14.93 7.68 7.63
CA GLY A 256 14.73 7.24 9.00
C GLY A 256 13.30 6.82 9.29
N ILE A 257 13.09 6.12 10.41
CA ILE A 257 11.80 5.60 10.81
C ILE A 257 10.78 6.71 11.13
N GLN A 258 11.27 7.86 11.60
CA GLN A 258 10.48 9.06 11.83
C GLN A 258 10.39 9.89 10.56
N SER A 259 9.65 9.41 9.59
CA SER A 259 9.41 10.04 8.31
C SER A 259 8.00 9.76 7.82
N GLY A 260 7.58 10.44 6.75
CA GLY A 260 6.27 10.23 6.13
C GLY A 260 6.11 8.85 5.52
N ARG A 261 4.89 8.54 5.11
CA ARG A 261 4.52 7.26 4.48
C ARG A 261 3.78 7.53 3.17
N ILE A 262 4.01 6.66 2.20
CA ILE A 262 3.21 6.53 0.98
C ILE A 262 1.89 5.87 1.40
N PHE A 263 0.77 6.41 0.99
CA PHE A 263 -0.51 5.71 1.06
C PHE A 263 -0.79 5.08 -0.31
N THR A 264 -0.95 3.77 -0.35
CA THR A 264 -1.36 3.04 -1.54
C THR A 264 -2.76 2.54 -1.33
N GLY A 265 -3.69 3.04 -2.13
CA GLY A 265 -5.12 2.87 -1.92
C GLY A 265 -5.87 2.47 -3.18
N ILE A 266 -7.04 1.89 -2.94
CA ILE A 266 -7.99 1.48 -3.97
C ILE A 266 -9.41 1.83 -3.53
N ILE A 267 -10.20 2.31 -4.48
CA ILE A 267 -11.61 2.62 -4.28
C ILE A 267 -12.40 2.05 -5.46
N ARG A 268 -13.49 1.34 -5.17
CA ARG A 268 -14.47 0.92 -6.16
C ARG A 268 -15.46 2.07 -6.42
N LYS A 269 -15.69 2.34 -7.70
CA LYS A 269 -16.67 3.35 -8.14
C LYS A 269 -18.11 2.82 -8.02
#